data_bef4bd29ed4563cb0a96ec5d3f0518f6
#
_entry.id   bef4bd29ed4563cb0a96ec5d3f0518f6
#
_cell.length_a   1.000
_cell.length_b   1.000
_cell.length_c   1.000
_cell.angle_alpha   90.00
_cell.angle_beta   90.00
_cell.angle_gamma   90.00
#
_symmetry.space_group_name_H-M   'P 1'
#
loop_
_entity.id
_entity.type
_entity.pdbx_description
1 polymer ?
#
loop_
_entity_poly.entity_id
_entity_poly.type
_entity_poly.pdbx_seq_one_letter_code
_entity_poly.pdbx_strand_id
1 'polypeptide(L)'
;MKSTQRHKHRGPLRFFGHTLIQISAALFLLQIALATPLLDGIVESWLKVADGGAMETPRYIVVLGGGGIPSDTGLMRTYYGAKHSISFPDATVILALPADDDPETSSVGRMRDELILRGVPASSILIETEGQNTHQQAERIRAMLGQGAIDNPVHIVTERSHLRRAVLSFRKAGFLRVFGIGTHNTGAEADMGAGTFLRYTFWTNLQLQIRVLREMIATGVYELRGWI
;
A
#
# COMPACT_ATOMS: atom_id res chain seq x y z
N MET A 1 -68.92 17.56 -26.89
CA MET A 1 -68.09 17.19 -25.70
C MET A 1 -66.65 16.81 -26.16
N LYS A 2 -65.66 17.72 -26.03
CA LYS A 2 -64.27 17.43 -26.39
C LYS A 2 -63.54 17.06 -25.13
N SER A 3 -63.07 15.81 -25.05
CA SER A 3 -62.24 15.29 -23.98
C SER A 3 -60.78 15.80 -24.18
N THR A 4 -60.34 16.66 -23.28
CA THR A 4 -58.95 17.19 -23.26
C THR A 4 -58.08 16.18 -22.56
N GLN A 5 -57.31 15.38 -23.30
CA GLN A 5 -56.24 14.54 -22.72
C GLN A 5 -55.10 15.43 -22.19
N ARG A 6 -54.98 15.50 -20.88
CA ARG A 6 -53.83 16.08 -20.20
C ARG A 6 -52.60 15.15 -20.35
N HIS A 7 -51.70 15.44 -21.29
CA HIS A 7 -50.37 14.87 -21.29
C HIS A 7 -49.60 15.34 -20.03
N LYS A 8 -49.49 14.45 -19.05
CA LYS A 8 -48.57 14.65 -17.91
C LYS A 8 -47.13 14.61 -18.41
N HIS A 9 -46.53 15.79 -18.67
CA HIS A 9 -45.07 15.88 -18.80
C HIS A 9 -44.41 15.38 -17.50
N ARG A 10 -43.85 14.19 -17.56
CA ARG A 10 -42.97 13.68 -16.51
C ARG A 10 -41.72 14.54 -16.54
N GLY A 11 -41.59 15.50 -15.61
CA GLY A 11 -40.55 16.52 -15.61
C GLY A 11 -39.13 15.93 -15.50
N PRO A 12 -38.12 16.67 -15.96
CA PRO A 12 -36.71 16.25 -15.99
C PRO A 12 -36.17 15.77 -14.61
N LEU A 13 -36.71 16.29 -13.52
CA LEU A 13 -36.37 15.86 -12.16
C LEU A 13 -36.60 14.36 -11.90
N ARG A 14 -37.65 13.77 -12.45
CA ARG A 14 -37.93 12.31 -12.31
C ARG A 14 -36.93 11.47 -13.09
N PHE A 15 -36.52 11.93 -14.26
CA PHE A 15 -35.51 11.25 -15.07
C PHE A 15 -34.15 11.25 -14.35
N PHE A 16 -33.70 12.40 -13.80
CA PHE A 16 -32.50 12.48 -13.00
C PHE A 16 -32.53 11.58 -11.77
N GLY A 17 -33.67 11.51 -11.06
CA GLY A 17 -33.83 10.64 -9.90
C GLY A 17 -33.67 9.15 -10.24
N HIS A 18 -34.28 8.70 -11.33
CA HIS A 18 -34.14 7.30 -11.77
C HIS A 18 -32.74 6.96 -12.22
N THR A 19 -32.06 7.85 -12.95
CA THR A 19 -30.67 7.64 -13.39
C THR A 19 -29.73 7.56 -12.17
N LEU A 20 -29.90 8.43 -11.18
CA LEU A 20 -29.10 8.40 -9.96
C LEU A 20 -29.29 7.09 -9.18
N ILE A 21 -30.54 6.63 -9.03
CA ILE A 21 -30.83 5.34 -8.38
C ILE A 21 -30.20 4.18 -9.14
N GLN A 22 -30.25 4.17 -10.48
CA GLN A 22 -29.64 3.12 -11.29
C GLN A 22 -28.13 3.11 -11.17
N ILE A 23 -27.48 4.27 -11.17
CA ILE A 23 -26.03 4.40 -10.95
C ILE A 23 -25.66 3.90 -9.55
N SER A 24 -26.40 4.32 -8.51
CA SER A 24 -26.16 3.87 -7.14
C SER A 24 -26.36 2.36 -6.97
N ALA A 25 -27.39 1.79 -7.60
CA ALA A 25 -27.62 0.34 -7.59
C ALA A 25 -26.51 -0.42 -8.34
N ALA A 26 -26.05 0.09 -9.48
CA ALA A 26 -24.95 -0.51 -10.23
C ALA A 26 -23.64 -0.46 -9.44
N LEU A 27 -23.34 0.67 -8.77
CA LEU A 27 -22.18 0.80 -7.90
C LEU A 27 -22.27 -0.15 -6.69
N PHE A 28 -23.46 -0.31 -6.10
CA PHE A 28 -23.67 -1.24 -4.99
C PHE A 28 -23.50 -2.69 -5.42
N LEU A 29 -24.06 -3.08 -6.57
CA LEU A 29 -23.86 -4.42 -7.14
C LEU A 29 -22.40 -4.67 -7.51
N LEU A 30 -21.69 -3.66 -8.02
CA LEU A 30 -20.26 -3.74 -8.27
C LEU A 30 -19.49 -3.94 -6.96
N GLN A 31 -19.83 -3.22 -5.88
CA GLN A 31 -19.22 -3.44 -4.57
C GLN A 31 -19.44 -4.86 -4.03
N ILE A 32 -20.65 -5.41 -4.20
CA ILE A 32 -20.93 -6.80 -3.83
C ILE A 32 -20.10 -7.75 -4.68
N ALA A 33 -20.02 -7.55 -5.99
CA ALA A 33 -19.21 -8.37 -6.88
C ALA A 33 -17.72 -8.31 -6.52
N LEU A 34 -17.22 -7.12 -6.19
CA LEU A 34 -15.86 -6.90 -5.71
C LEU A 34 -15.58 -7.62 -4.37
N ALA A 35 -16.59 -7.78 -3.52
CA ALA A 35 -16.45 -8.46 -2.22
C ALA A 35 -16.57 -9.99 -2.31
N THR A 36 -16.87 -10.52 -3.51
CA THR A 36 -16.96 -11.97 -3.75
C THR A 36 -15.65 -12.52 -4.33
N PRO A 37 -15.40 -13.85 -4.24
CA PRO A 37 -14.20 -14.49 -4.78
C PRO A 37 -13.96 -14.32 -6.28
N LEU A 38 -14.89 -13.71 -7.00
CA LEU A 38 -14.81 -13.52 -8.47
C LEU A 38 -13.56 -12.77 -8.93
N LEU A 39 -13.00 -11.91 -8.09
CA LEU A 39 -11.81 -11.13 -8.40
C LEU A 39 -10.54 -11.61 -7.68
N ASP A 40 -10.64 -12.66 -6.86
CA ASP A 40 -9.49 -13.17 -6.10
C ASP A 40 -8.32 -13.54 -7.01
N GLY A 41 -8.59 -14.11 -8.19
CA GLY A 41 -7.55 -14.41 -9.18
C GLY A 41 -6.81 -13.17 -9.70
N ILE A 42 -7.48 -12.05 -9.89
CA ILE A 42 -6.87 -10.78 -10.31
C ILE A 42 -6.05 -10.19 -9.15
N VAL A 43 -6.63 -10.18 -7.95
CA VAL A 43 -5.97 -9.71 -6.73
C VAL A 43 -4.73 -10.52 -6.44
N GLU A 44 -4.83 -11.86 -6.45
CA GLU A 44 -3.68 -12.74 -6.26
C GLU A 44 -2.59 -12.55 -7.32
N SER A 45 -2.97 -12.45 -8.58
CA SER A 45 -2.03 -12.18 -9.67
C SER A 45 -1.29 -10.86 -9.44
N TRP A 46 -2.00 -9.82 -9.00
CA TRP A 46 -1.41 -8.54 -8.65
C TRP A 46 -0.42 -8.66 -7.49
N LEU A 47 -0.78 -9.39 -6.44
CA LEU A 47 0.01 -9.56 -5.24
C LEU A 47 1.26 -10.46 -5.47
N LYS A 48 1.19 -11.45 -6.37
CA LYS A 48 2.31 -12.38 -6.67
C LYS A 48 3.48 -11.74 -7.43
N VAL A 49 3.26 -10.70 -8.21
CA VAL A 49 4.30 -10.09 -9.06
C VAL A 49 5.42 -9.41 -8.23
N ALA A 50 5.19 -9.18 -6.95
CA ALA A 50 6.16 -8.57 -6.06
C ALA A 50 7.04 -9.59 -5.29
N ASP A 51 6.67 -10.85 -5.27
CA ASP A 51 7.44 -11.93 -4.65
C ASP A 51 8.56 -12.36 -5.64
N GLY A 52 9.59 -11.52 -5.75
CA GLY A 52 10.71 -11.78 -6.65
C GLY A 52 11.63 -12.87 -6.11
N GLY A 53 11.69 -14.03 -6.77
CA GLY A 53 12.73 -15.05 -6.72
C GLY A 53 13.35 -15.39 -5.34
N ALA A 54 14.44 -16.16 -5.33
CA ALA A 54 15.20 -16.43 -4.11
C ALA A 54 15.73 -15.12 -3.52
N MET A 55 15.26 -14.76 -2.32
CA MET A 55 15.70 -13.54 -1.63
C MET A 55 17.16 -13.67 -1.23
N GLU A 56 17.92 -12.66 -1.58
CA GLU A 56 19.31 -12.52 -1.15
C GLU A 56 19.39 -11.82 0.21
N THR A 57 20.47 -12.01 0.94
CA THR A 57 20.70 -11.31 2.23
C THR A 57 20.71 -9.80 1.99
N PRO A 58 19.83 -9.00 2.62
CA PRO A 58 19.74 -7.57 2.38
C PRO A 58 20.94 -6.82 2.95
N ARG A 59 21.44 -5.86 2.20
CA ARG A 59 22.31 -4.82 2.72
C ARG A 59 21.50 -3.65 3.28
N TYR A 60 20.33 -3.41 2.68
CA TYR A 60 19.41 -2.35 3.06
C TYR A 60 18.00 -2.88 3.22
N ILE A 61 17.32 -2.45 4.28
CA ILE A 61 15.92 -2.72 4.54
C ILE A 61 15.18 -1.37 4.54
N VAL A 62 14.40 -1.10 3.50
CA VAL A 62 13.65 0.14 3.37
C VAL A 62 12.23 -0.07 3.87
N VAL A 63 11.82 0.65 4.90
CA VAL A 63 10.45 0.66 5.42
C VAL A 63 9.74 1.90 4.89
N LEU A 64 8.80 1.70 3.96
CA LEU A 64 7.97 2.80 3.44
C LEU A 64 6.88 3.14 4.45
N GLY A 65 6.93 4.33 5.04
CA GLY A 65 6.17 4.71 6.24
C GLY A 65 4.65 4.69 6.12
N GLY A 66 4.09 4.83 4.90
CA GLY A 66 2.64 4.89 4.72
C GLY A 66 2.03 6.10 5.40
N GLY A 67 1.15 5.87 6.37
CA GLY A 67 0.56 6.93 7.20
C GLY A 67 1.38 7.27 8.45
N GLY A 68 2.54 6.61 8.65
CA GLY A 68 3.35 6.76 9.87
C GLY A 68 2.65 6.23 11.13
N ILE A 69 3.30 6.39 12.28
CA ILE A 69 2.68 6.10 13.58
C ILE A 69 1.97 7.38 14.08
N PRO A 70 0.68 7.28 14.48
CA PRO A 70 -0.02 6.11 15.04
C PRO A 70 -0.92 5.33 14.07
N SER A 71 -0.80 5.48 12.75
CA SER A 71 -1.66 4.70 11.84
C SER A 71 -1.38 3.19 11.92
N ASP A 72 -2.42 2.38 11.67
CA ASP A 72 -2.33 0.92 11.61
C ASP A 72 -1.29 0.45 10.57
N THR A 73 -1.29 1.09 9.40
CA THR A 73 -0.35 0.78 8.31
C THR A 73 1.08 1.12 8.68
N GLY A 74 1.31 2.25 9.33
CA GLY A 74 2.63 2.65 9.83
C GLY A 74 3.16 1.69 10.89
N LEU A 75 2.32 1.35 11.88
CA LEU A 75 2.66 0.39 12.92
C LEU A 75 3.01 -0.98 12.36
N MET A 76 2.19 -1.51 11.44
CA MET A 76 2.43 -2.82 10.83
C MET A 76 3.72 -2.84 10.01
N ARG A 77 3.99 -1.81 9.21
CA ARG A 77 5.22 -1.73 8.42
C ARG A 77 6.44 -1.63 9.33
N THR A 78 6.37 -0.85 10.41
CA THR A 78 7.44 -0.75 11.41
C THR A 78 7.68 -2.09 12.11
N TYR A 79 6.62 -2.79 12.52
CA TYR A 79 6.70 -4.12 13.10
C TYR A 79 7.41 -5.13 12.19
N TYR A 80 6.98 -5.22 10.92
CA TYR A 80 7.62 -6.13 9.96
C TYR A 80 9.03 -5.70 9.61
N GLY A 81 9.31 -4.39 9.56
CA GLY A 81 10.64 -3.83 9.38
C GLY A 81 11.59 -4.25 10.50
N ALA A 82 11.16 -4.12 11.76
CA ALA A 82 11.91 -4.58 12.92
C ALA A 82 12.17 -6.08 12.91
N LYS A 83 11.10 -6.87 12.70
CA LYS A 83 11.20 -8.35 12.62
C LYS A 83 12.19 -8.78 11.54
N HIS A 84 12.15 -8.14 10.39
CA HIS A 84 13.05 -8.43 9.28
C HIS A 84 14.48 -8.02 9.59
N SER A 85 14.70 -6.84 10.18
CA SER A 85 16.01 -6.35 10.60
C SER A 85 16.68 -7.26 11.64
N ILE A 86 15.92 -7.77 12.61
CA ILE A 86 16.45 -8.72 13.60
C ILE A 86 16.97 -10.01 12.94
N SER A 87 16.34 -10.45 11.84
CA SER A 87 16.80 -11.61 11.06
C SER A 87 18.06 -11.30 10.24
N PHE A 88 18.37 -10.02 10.00
CA PHE A 88 19.51 -9.55 9.22
C PHE A 88 20.20 -8.37 9.94
N PRO A 89 20.91 -8.63 11.05
CA PRO A 89 21.43 -7.58 11.94
C PRO A 89 22.49 -6.67 11.29
N ASP A 90 23.14 -7.11 10.22
CA ASP A 90 24.12 -6.33 9.48
C ASP A 90 23.49 -5.38 8.44
N ALA A 91 22.18 -5.46 8.26
CA ALA A 91 21.48 -4.60 7.31
C ALA A 91 21.18 -3.21 7.91
N THR A 92 21.39 -2.16 7.12
CA THR A 92 20.94 -0.82 7.47
C THR A 92 19.45 -0.67 7.21
N VAL A 93 18.70 -0.20 8.20
CA VAL A 93 17.27 0.10 8.09
C VAL A 93 17.06 1.54 7.65
N ILE A 94 16.23 1.77 6.64
CA ILE A 94 15.92 3.11 6.14
C ILE A 94 14.41 3.33 6.28
N LEU A 95 14.02 4.29 7.11
CA LEU A 95 12.64 4.74 7.20
C LEU A 95 12.40 5.84 6.16
N ALA A 96 11.41 5.67 5.31
CA ALA A 96 11.04 6.66 4.30
C ALA A 96 9.60 7.14 4.52
N LEU A 97 9.46 8.36 5.01
CA LEU A 97 8.18 9.03 5.21
C LEU A 97 8.38 10.55 5.19
N PRO A 98 7.62 11.30 4.36
CA PRO A 98 7.68 12.76 4.37
C PRO A 98 7.41 13.33 5.76
N ALA A 99 8.21 14.29 6.18
CA ALA A 99 7.99 15.03 7.40
C ALA A 99 8.30 16.52 7.16
N ASP A 100 7.34 17.37 7.46
CA ASP A 100 7.49 18.82 7.34
C ASP A 100 8.02 19.44 8.66
N ASP A 101 7.86 18.71 9.77
CA ASP A 101 8.28 19.09 11.10
C ASP A 101 9.60 18.42 11.52
N ASP A 102 10.06 18.75 12.74
CA ASP A 102 11.20 18.08 13.35
C ASP A 102 11.03 16.55 13.32
N PRO A 103 11.95 15.82 12.64
CA PRO A 103 11.87 14.36 12.53
C PRO A 103 11.74 13.66 13.89
N GLU A 104 12.28 14.23 14.98
CA GLU A 104 12.24 13.64 16.32
C GLU A 104 10.80 13.53 16.87
N THR A 105 9.96 14.52 16.61
CA THR A 105 8.57 14.56 17.11
C THR A 105 7.53 14.12 16.08
N SER A 106 7.96 13.89 14.86
CA SER A 106 7.12 13.51 13.72
C SER A 106 6.66 12.05 13.76
N SER A 107 5.79 11.69 12.83
CA SER A 107 5.36 10.29 12.64
C SER A 107 6.51 9.36 12.29
N VAL A 108 7.53 9.82 11.56
CA VAL A 108 8.72 9.02 11.24
C VAL A 108 9.63 8.85 12.46
N GLY A 109 9.74 9.85 13.33
CA GLY A 109 10.42 9.74 14.62
C GLY A 109 9.82 8.66 15.50
N ARG A 110 8.49 8.63 15.61
CA ARG A 110 7.78 7.56 16.34
C ARG A 110 8.00 6.18 15.73
N MET A 111 8.11 6.07 14.40
CA MET A 111 8.47 4.80 13.75
C MET A 111 9.89 4.37 14.08
N ARG A 112 10.85 5.31 14.13
CA ARG A 112 12.22 5.04 14.59
C ARG A 112 12.23 4.54 16.03
N ASP A 113 11.53 5.21 16.92
CA ASP A 113 11.48 4.84 18.34
C ASP A 113 10.86 3.45 18.52
N GLU A 114 9.84 3.11 17.74
CA GLU A 114 9.24 1.78 17.72
C GLU A 114 10.22 0.70 17.20
N LEU A 115 11.05 1.00 16.19
CA LEU A 115 12.12 0.09 15.76
C LEU A 115 13.12 -0.16 16.86
N ILE A 116 13.56 0.91 17.56
CA ILE A 116 14.52 0.83 18.67
C ILE A 116 13.92 0.02 19.83
N LEU A 117 12.66 0.29 20.18
CA LEU A 117 11.94 -0.46 21.22
C LEU A 117 11.88 -1.97 20.91
N ARG A 118 11.83 -2.33 19.65
CA ARG A 118 11.85 -3.73 19.18
C ARG A 118 13.26 -4.34 19.05
N GLY A 119 14.31 -3.61 19.40
CA GLY A 119 15.67 -4.11 19.43
C GLY A 119 16.51 -3.80 18.18
N VAL A 120 16.03 -2.93 17.28
CA VAL A 120 16.85 -2.45 16.16
C VAL A 120 17.84 -1.40 16.68
N PRO A 121 19.16 -1.56 16.48
CA PRO A 121 20.13 -0.56 16.95
C PRO A 121 19.90 0.81 16.31
N ALA A 122 19.86 1.87 17.11
CA ALA A 122 19.67 3.23 16.62
C ALA A 122 20.73 3.63 15.55
N SER A 123 21.96 3.14 15.71
CA SER A 123 23.07 3.38 14.75
C SER A 123 22.88 2.74 13.38
N SER A 124 21.99 1.75 13.26
CA SER A 124 21.66 1.10 11.98
C SER A 124 20.45 1.70 11.28
N ILE A 125 19.82 2.76 11.85
CA ILE A 125 18.60 3.37 11.30
C ILE A 125 18.96 4.69 10.62
N LEU A 126 18.58 4.81 9.35
CA LEU A 126 18.60 6.06 8.59
C LEU A 126 17.16 6.53 8.34
N ILE A 127 16.96 7.84 8.17
CA ILE A 127 15.64 8.43 7.92
C ILE A 127 15.70 9.26 6.64
N GLU A 128 14.71 9.07 5.76
CA GLU A 128 14.45 9.86 4.56
C GLU A 128 13.10 10.57 4.73
N THR A 129 13.08 11.89 4.69
CA THR A 129 11.90 12.73 4.95
C THR A 129 11.48 13.66 3.83
N GLU A 130 12.23 13.72 2.74
CA GLU A 130 12.00 14.70 1.67
C GLU A 130 11.09 14.17 0.55
N GLY A 131 11.14 12.85 0.30
CA GLY A 131 10.41 12.21 -0.79
C GLY A 131 8.91 12.17 -0.54
N GLN A 132 8.14 12.96 -1.30
CA GLN A 132 6.68 13.09 -1.17
C GLN A 132 5.88 11.93 -1.77
N ASN A 133 6.54 11.06 -2.50
CA ASN A 133 5.95 9.86 -3.12
C ASN A 133 7.01 8.77 -3.28
N THR A 134 6.57 7.55 -3.60
CA THR A 134 7.45 6.38 -3.65
C THR A 134 8.60 6.50 -4.65
N HIS A 135 8.37 7.17 -5.79
CA HIS A 135 9.42 7.44 -6.78
C HIS A 135 10.49 8.36 -6.21
N GLN A 136 10.08 9.50 -5.65
CA GLN A 136 11.00 10.46 -5.02
C GLN A 136 11.75 9.83 -3.83
N GLN A 137 11.05 9.04 -2.99
CA GLN A 137 11.71 8.29 -1.90
C GLN A 137 12.80 7.38 -2.43
N ALA A 138 12.55 6.63 -3.51
CA ALA A 138 13.56 5.77 -4.13
C ALA A 138 14.77 6.56 -4.64
N GLU A 139 14.56 7.71 -5.30
CA GLU A 139 15.62 8.58 -5.79
C GLU A 139 16.42 9.21 -4.64
N ARG A 140 15.75 9.68 -3.58
CA ARG A 140 16.40 10.26 -2.40
C ARG A 140 17.23 9.24 -1.64
N ILE A 141 16.71 8.02 -1.45
CA ILE A 141 17.45 6.92 -0.83
C ILE A 141 18.68 6.57 -1.67
N ARG A 142 18.54 6.50 -3.01
CA ARG A 142 19.68 6.31 -3.89
C ARG A 142 20.75 7.39 -3.72
N ALA A 143 20.32 8.65 -3.69
CA ALA A 143 21.24 9.78 -3.48
C ALA A 143 21.93 9.71 -2.11
N MET A 144 21.20 9.35 -1.06
CA MET A 144 21.70 9.19 0.31
C MET A 144 22.76 8.09 0.42
N LEU A 145 22.52 6.95 -0.25
CA LEU A 145 23.41 5.78 -0.18
C LEU A 145 24.60 5.84 -1.16
N GLY A 146 24.52 6.69 -2.17
CA GLY A 146 25.54 6.83 -3.21
C GLY A 146 25.56 5.72 -4.26
N GLN A 147 26.42 5.87 -5.27
CA GLN A 147 26.47 4.97 -6.44
C GLN A 147 26.83 3.52 -6.10
N GLY A 148 27.65 3.28 -5.08
CA GLY A 148 28.04 1.92 -4.68
C GLY A 148 26.91 1.09 -4.06
N ALA A 149 25.75 1.69 -3.80
CA ALA A 149 24.62 0.99 -3.20
C ALA A 149 23.71 0.27 -4.21
N ILE A 150 23.80 0.61 -5.49
CA ILE A 150 22.86 0.11 -6.53
C ILE A 150 22.95 -1.40 -6.74
N ASP A 151 24.12 -1.99 -6.55
CA ASP A 151 24.37 -3.42 -6.71
C ASP A 151 24.06 -4.23 -5.43
N ASN A 152 23.74 -3.56 -4.33
CA ASN A 152 23.44 -4.23 -3.08
C ASN A 152 21.98 -4.67 -3.03
N PRO A 153 21.66 -5.82 -2.39
CA PRO A 153 20.29 -6.25 -2.19
C PRO A 153 19.52 -5.29 -1.27
N VAL A 154 18.38 -4.83 -1.77
CA VAL A 154 17.46 -3.94 -1.05
C VAL A 154 16.15 -4.66 -0.83
N HIS A 155 15.72 -4.78 0.43
CA HIS A 155 14.42 -5.31 0.80
C HIS A 155 13.47 -4.16 1.13
N ILE A 156 12.32 -4.10 0.46
CA ILE A 156 11.31 -3.05 0.65
C ILE A 156 10.17 -3.62 1.49
N VAL A 157 9.99 -3.09 2.68
CA VAL A 157 8.91 -3.45 3.61
C VAL A 157 7.74 -2.49 3.41
N THR A 158 6.62 -3.01 2.93
CA THR A 158 5.38 -2.25 2.74
C THR A 158 4.17 -3.19 2.63
N GLU A 159 2.96 -2.64 2.49
CA GLU A 159 1.75 -3.46 2.25
C GLU A 159 1.86 -4.27 0.96
N ARG A 160 1.34 -5.50 0.99
CA ARG A 160 1.36 -6.39 -0.19
C ARG A 160 0.77 -5.74 -1.44
N SER A 161 -0.32 -5.00 -1.31
CA SER A 161 -0.94 -4.28 -2.43
C SER A 161 -0.02 -3.23 -3.06
N HIS A 162 0.85 -2.60 -2.26
CA HIS A 162 1.76 -1.54 -2.66
C HIS A 162 3.11 -2.06 -3.21
N LEU A 163 3.49 -3.30 -2.92
CA LEU A 163 4.82 -3.85 -3.24
C LEU A 163 5.20 -3.69 -4.71
N ARG A 164 4.28 -4.01 -5.63
CA ARG A 164 4.54 -3.92 -7.07
C ARG A 164 5.04 -2.53 -7.48
N ARG A 165 4.31 -1.48 -7.11
CA ARG A 165 4.69 -0.11 -7.43
C ARG A 165 5.98 0.31 -6.74
N ALA A 166 6.18 -0.09 -5.49
CA ALA A 166 7.40 0.18 -4.74
C ALA A 166 8.62 -0.45 -5.39
N VAL A 167 8.58 -1.75 -5.69
CA VAL A 167 9.70 -2.46 -6.35
C VAL A 167 10.02 -1.85 -7.71
N LEU A 168 9.01 -1.53 -8.54
CA LEU A 168 9.22 -0.90 -9.84
C LEU A 168 9.85 0.49 -9.70
N SER A 169 9.41 1.32 -8.75
CA SER A 169 9.99 2.65 -8.49
C SER A 169 11.46 2.56 -8.08
N PHE A 170 11.83 1.61 -7.22
CA PHE A 170 13.21 1.42 -6.81
C PHE A 170 14.09 0.90 -7.96
N ARG A 171 13.58 -0.01 -8.78
CA ARG A 171 14.28 -0.45 -10.00
C ARG A 171 14.48 0.71 -10.98
N LYS A 172 13.47 1.55 -11.17
CA LYS A 172 13.57 2.76 -12.00
C LYS A 172 14.58 3.75 -11.46
N ALA A 173 14.69 3.89 -10.13
CA ALA A 173 15.72 4.70 -9.49
C ALA A 173 17.14 4.12 -9.66
N GLY A 174 17.29 2.89 -10.21
CA GLY A 174 18.56 2.28 -10.56
C GLY A 174 19.05 1.19 -9.62
N PHE A 175 18.28 0.79 -8.61
CA PHE A 175 18.61 -0.38 -7.78
C PHE A 175 18.41 -1.67 -8.58
N LEU A 176 19.43 -2.52 -8.67
CA LEU A 176 19.41 -3.72 -9.50
C LEU A 176 18.79 -4.94 -8.79
N ARG A 177 18.95 -5.02 -7.46
CA ARG A 177 18.57 -6.19 -6.65
C ARG A 177 17.53 -5.80 -5.60
N VAL A 178 16.27 -5.69 -6.04
CA VAL A 178 15.14 -5.19 -5.22
C VAL A 178 14.15 -6.31 -4.95
N PHE A 179 13.86 -6.57 -3.69
CA PHE A 179 12.97 -7.59 -3.18
C PHE A 179 11.86 -6.98 -2.31
N GLY A 180 10.64 -7.47 -2.44
CA GLY A 180 9.49 -6.97 -1.70
C GLY A 180 9.18 -7.83 -0.47
N ILE A 181 8.97 -7.20 0.66
CA ILE A 181 8.53 -7.82 1.93
C ILE A 181 7.13 -7.28 2.25
N GLY A 182 6.12 -8.10 2.01
CA GLY A 182 4.73 -7.72 2.24
C GLY A 182 4.33 -7.79 3.70
N THR A 183 3.75 -6.71 4.23
CA THR A 183 3.09 -6.77 5.54
C THR A 183 1.73 -7.44 5.41
N HIS A 184 1.37 -8.27 6.37
CA HIS A 184 0.06 -8.92 6.45
C HIS A 184 -0.82 -8.13 7.42
N ASN A 185 -1.96 -7.64 6.93
CA ASN A 185 -2.95 -6.96 7.74
C ASN A 185 -4.08 -7.90 8.20
N THR A 186 -3.93 -9.19 7.93
CA THR A 186 -4.96 -10.21 8.15
C THR A 186 -4.41 -11.27 9.10
N GLY A 187 -4.50 -11.03 10.39
CA GLY A 187 -4.03 -11.99 11.40
C GLY A 187 -5.13 -12.61 12.26
N ALA A 188 -6.31 -11.99 12.29
CA ALA A 188 -7.34 -12.33 13.28
C ALA A 188 -8.39 -13.36 12.79
N GLU A 189 -8.38 -13.72 11.51
CA GLU A 189 -9.48 -14.49 10.92
C GLU A 189 -9.45 -15.97 11.28
N ALA A 190 -8.25 -16.52 11.54
CA ALA A 190 -8.08 -17.96 11.81
C ALA A 190 -8.70 -18.44 13.13
N ASP A 191 -8.83 -17.56 14.11
CA ASP A 191 -9.21 -17.91 15.50
C ASP A 191 -10.68 -17.63 15.85
N MET A 192 -11.49 -17.15 14.92
CA MET A 192 -12.80 -16.59 15.22
C MET A 192 -14.00 -17.51 14.99
N GLY A 193 -13.83 -18.75 14.53
CA GLY A 193 -14.89 -19.77 14.41
C GLY A 193 -15.93 -19.48 13.31
N ALA A 194 -16.97 -20.31 13.28
CA ALA A 194 -18.04 -20.22 12.27
C ALA A 194 -18.88 -18.92 12.43
N GLY A 195 -19.21 -18.28 11.32
CA GLY A 195 -20.01 -17.03 11.30
C GLY A 195 -19.19 -15.74 11.17
N THR A 196 -17.87 -15.84 11.05
CA THR A 196 -16.94 -14.71 10.89
C THR A 196 -17.04 -14.00 9.56
N PHE A 197 -17.58 -14.67 8.54
CA PHE A 197 -17.59 -14.14 7.16
C PHE A 197 -18.17 -12.71 7.08
N LEU A 198 -19.42 -12.49 7.51
CA LEU A 198 -20.04 -11.16 7.45
C LEU A 198 -19.47 -10.16 8.48
N ARG A 199 -18.89 -10.67 9.57
CA ARG A 199 -18.33 -9.79 10.61
C ARG A 199 -16.96 -9.24 10.22
N TYR A 200 -16.12 -10.04 9.59
CA TYR A 200 -14.70 -9.70 9.34
C TYR A 200 -14.27 -9.96 7.91
N THR A 201 -14.39 -11.17 7.39
CA THR A 201 -13.81 -11.58 6.10
C THR A 201 -14.33 -10.73 4.94
N PHE A 202 -15.63 -10.49 4.89
CA PHE A 202 -16.27 -9.65 3.87
C PHE A 202 -15.65 -8.25 3.84
N TRP A 203 -15.54 -7.60 5.01
CA TRP A 203 -15.02 -6.24 5.10
C TRP A 203 -13.52 -6.17 4.82
N THR A 204 -12.76 -7.14 5.28
CA THR A 204 -11.32 -7.24 5.03
C THR A 204 -11.04 -7.45 3.55
N ASN A 205 -11.78 -8.35 2.89
CA ASN A 205 -11.65 -8.58 1.45
C ASN A 205 -12.04 -7.33 0.64
N LEU A 206 -13.14 -6.67 1.00
CA LEU A 206 -13.53 -5.42 0.35
C LEU A 206 -12.45 -4.34 0.48
N GLN A 207 -11.88 -4.17 1.68
CA GLN A 207 -10.78 -3.24 1.89
C GLN A 207 -9.54 -3.60 1.05
N LEU A 208 -9.18 -4.88 0.99
CA LEU A 208 -8.05 -5.35 0.18
C LEU A 208 -8.27 -5.05 -1.30
N GLN A 209 -9.46 -5.32 -1.82
CA GLN A 209 -9.79 -5.05 -3.23
C GLN A 209 -9.76 -3.56 -3.56
N ILE A 210 -10.28 -2.70 -2.68
CA ILE A 210 -10.19 -1.25 -2.84
C ILE A 210 -8.73 -0.79 -2.84
N ARG A 211 -7.89 -1.33 -1.96
CA ARG A 211 -6.45 -1.04 -1.91
C ARG A 211 -5.74 -1.49 -3.19
N VAL A 212 -6.02 -2.69 -3.68
CA VAL A 212 -5.45 -3.20 -4.93
C VAL A 212 -5.87 -2.34 -6.12
N LEU A 213 -7.16 -2.00 -6.25
CA LEU A 213 -7.65 -1.12 -7.31
C LEU A 213 -6.96 0.24 -7.27
N ARG A 214 -6.83 0.84 -6.09
CA ARG A 214 -6.11 2.10 -5.91
C ARG A 214 -4.65 1.98 -6.37
N GLU A 215 -3.98 0.89 -6.03
CA GLU A 215 -2.58 0.67 -6.42
C GLU A 215 -2.44 0.37 -7.93
N MET A 216 -3.42 -0.28 -8.56
CA MET A 216 -3.46 -0.45 -10.02
C MET A 216 -3.54 0.92 -10.72
N ILE A 217 -4.46 1.78 -10.28
CA ILE A 217 -4.59 3.15 -10.82
C ILE A 217 -3.30 3.95 -10.57
N ALA A 218 -2.76 3.90 -9.35
CA ALA A 218 -1.52 4.61 -9.02
C ALA A 218 -0.34 4.11 -9.87
N THR A 219 -0.23 2.81 -10.12
CA THR A 219 0.81 2.23 -10.97
C THR A 219 0.68 2.71 -12.41
N GLY A 220 -0.53 2.75 -12.97
CA GLY A 220 -0.79 3.32 -14.30
C GLY A 220 -0.40 4.81 -14.40
N VAL A 221 -0.68 5.60 -13.37
CA VAL A 221 -0.23 7.01 -13.31
C VAL A 221 1.30 7.11 -13.26
N TYR A 222 1.97 6.23 -12.52
CA TYR A 222 3.43 6.19 -12.43
C TYR A 222 4.06 5.81 -13.78
N GLU A 223 3.47 4.84 -14.48
CA GLU A 223 3.89 4.45 -15.83
C GLU A 223 3.76 5.61 -16.82
N LEU A 224 2.62 6.30 -16.84
CA LEU A 224 2.39 7.48 -17.68
C LEU A 224 3.37 8.63 -17.40
N ARG A 225 3.86 8.74 -16.17
CA ARG A 225 4.86 9.74 -15.77
C ARG A 225 6.30 9.28 -15.97
N GLY A 226 6.54 8.04 -16.40
CA GLY A 226 7.88 7.47 -16.54
C GLY A 226 8.61 7.23 -15.20
N TRP A 227 7.86 7.05 -14.11
CA TRP A 227 8.38 6.83 -12.76
C TRP A 227 8.60 5.36 -12.40
N ILE A 228 8.18 4.47 -13.30
CA ILE A 228 8.39 3.01 -13.28
C ILE A 228 8.66 2.48 -14.69
#